data_2274d5ef781e9cefd353bf45bace95f4
#
_entry.id   2274d5ef781e9cefd353bf45bace95f4
#
_cell.length_a   1.000
_cell.length_b   1.000
_cell.length_c   1.000
_cell.angle_alpha   90.00
_cell.angle_beta   90.00
_cell.angle_gamma   90.00
#
_symmetry.space_group_name_H-M   'P 1'
#
loop_
_entity.id
_entity.type
_entity.pdbx_description
1 polymer ?
#
loop_
_entity_poly.entity_id
_entity_poly.type
_entity_poly.pdbx_seq_one_letter_code
_entity_poly.pdbx_strand_id
1 'polypeptide(L)'
;MENQTSEKSIGKRKNRLIIVVISILFLLLFALILLARNNTQFQDEIFEAALKQRVQLPRADLGGEKNLDIVFCGSGSPFPDPVNKRGQPCLAVFAKNHFFLFDVGSGSAAKLAIYRLPLQKLDQVFFTHLHSDHFSGLGEIRLLTWLQGKSSPLKVLGPNGTKRTVEGYKEAYFMDSTFRIAHHGADSLNPSGTTYQTQEIQIS
;
A
#
# COMPACT_ATOMS: atom_id res chain seq x y z
N MET A 1 18.49 9.50 -69.03
CA MET A 1 17.84 10.41 -68.07
C MET A 1 16.51 9.90 -67.55
N GLU A 2 15.82 8.98 -68.19
CA GLU A 2 14.51 8.45 -67.81
C GLU A 2 14.52 7.50 -66.60
N ASN A 3 15.60 6.77 -66.36
CA ASN A 3 15.67 5.75 -65.28
C ASN A 3 15.78 6.36 -63.90
N GLN A 4 16.37 7.54 -63.73
CA GLN A 4 16.50 8.20 -62.39
C GLN A 4 15.21 8.86 -61.92
N THR A 5 14.30 9.22 -62.80
CA THR A 5 12.99 9.79 -62.44
C THR A 5 12.00 8.72 -61.98
N SER A 6 12.09 7.49 -62.52
CA SER A 6 11.27 6.34 -62.13
C SER A 6 11.62 5.86 -60.69
N GLU A 7 12.90 5.70 -60.39
CA GLU A 7 13.33 5.28 -59.03
C GLU A 7 12.97 6.29 -57.93
N LYS A 8 13.10 7.58 -58.19
CA LYS A 8 12.66 8.65 -57.24
C LYS A 8 11.15 8.64 -57.01
N SER A 9 10.36 8.31 -58.01
CA SER A 9 8.90 8.20 -57.90
C SER A 9 8.46 7.00 -57.09
N ILE A 10 9.11 5.85 -57.26
CA ILE A 10 8.86 4.62 -56.49
C ILE A 10 9.25 4.80 -55.00
N GLY A 11 10.38 5.43 -54.72
CA GLY A 11 10.81 5.75 -53.34
C GLY A 11 9.83 6.68 -52.61
N LYS A 12 9.32 7.72 -53.29
CA LYS A 12 8.31 8.61 -52.73
C LYS A 12 6.97 7.91 -52.42
N ARG A 13 6.53 7.00 -53.29
CA ARG A 13 5.32 6.19 -53.07
C ARG A 13 5.50 5.22 -51.88
N LYS A 14 6.64 4.57 -51.75
CA LYS A 14 6.97 3.68 -50.64
C LYS A 14 6.99 4.41 -49.30
N ASN A 15 7.63 5.58 -49.26
CA ASN A 15 7.66 6.42 -48.06
C ASN A 15 6.26 6.93 -47.65
N ARG A 16 5.43 7.34 -48.62
CA ARG A 16 4.04 7.72 -48.35
C ARG A 16 3.22 6.55 -47.78
N LEU A 17 3.38 5.34 -48.33
CA LEU A 17 2.68 4.16 -47.81
C LEU A 17 3.10 3.83 -46.39
N ILE A 18 4.40 3.91 -46.06
CA ILE A 18 4.94 3.70 -44.72
C ILE A 18 4.35 4.72 -43.73
N ILE A 19 4.32 6.00 -44.10
CA ILE A 19 3.75 7.06 -43.26
C ILE A 19 2.26 6.78 -42.99
N VAL A 20 1.49 6.41 -44.01
CA VAL A 20 0.07 6.09 -43.86
C VAL A 20 -0.14 4.91 -42.94
N VAL A 21 0.64 3.83 -43.09
CA VAL A 21 0.56 2.64 -42.23
C VAL A 21 0.89 3.00 -40.77
N ILE A 22 1.98 3.76 -40.54
CA ILE A 22 2.35 4.23 -39.18
C ILE A 22 1.24 5.10 -38.58
N SER A 23 0.65 6.02 -39.35
CA SER A 23 -0.45 6.87 -38.88
C SER A 23 -1.69 6.06 -38.49
N ILE A 24 -2.05 5.05 -39.29
CA ILE A 24 -3.16 4.14 -38.99
C ILE A 24 -2.88 3.35 -37.72
N LEU A 25 -1.68 2.80 -37.53
CA LEU A 25 -1.29 2.08 -36.32
C LEU A 25 -1.33 2.98 -35.09
N PHE A 26 -0.89 4.22 -35.24
CA PHE A 26 -0.95 5.21 -34.15
C PHE A 26 -2.40 5.55 -33.75
N LEU A 27 -3.29 5.74 -34.75
CA LEU A 27 -4.72 5.99 -34.51
C LEU A 27 -5.40 4.79 -33.85
N LEU A 28 -5.09 3.58 -34.28
CA LEU A 28 -5.61 2.35 -33.67
C LEU A 28 -5.14 2.20 -32.21
N LEU A 29 -3.86 2.45 -31.95
CA LEU A 29 -3.31 2.42 -30.60
C LEU A 29 -3.95 3.49 -29.72
N PHE A 30 -4.14 4.70 -30.24
CA PHE A 30 -4.82 5.78 -29.53
C PHE A 30 -6.28 5.45 -29.21
N ALA A 31 -7.01 4.87 -30.17
CA ALA A 31 -8.39 4.42 -29.96
C ALA A 31 -8.44 3.30 -28.89
N LEU A 32 -7.50 2.38 -28.91
CA LEU A 32 -7.39 1.31 -27.91
C LEU A 32 -7.13 1.87 -26.50
N ILE A 33 -6.26 2.87 -26.39
CA ILE A 33 -5.98 3.57 -25.14
C ILE A 33 -7.23 4.29 -24.62
N LEU A 34 -7.99 4.95 -25.50
CA LEU A 34 -9.25 5.62 -25.12
C LEU A 34 -10.31 4.61 -24.66
N LEU A 35 -10.43 3.47 -25.33
CA LEU A 35 -11.35 2.40 -24.93
C LEU A 35 -10.95 1.80 -23.57
N ALA A 36 -9.66 1.55 -23.35
CA ALA A 36 -9.14 1.07 -22.07
C ALA A 36 -9.35 2.10 -20.95
N ARG A 37 -9.19 3.38 -21.26
CA ARG A 37 -9.41 4.48 -20.29
C ARG A 37 -10.89 4.62 -19.87
N ASN A 38 -11.82 4.30 -20.75
CA ASN A 38 -13.27 4.38 -20.46
C ASN A 38 -13.84 3.09 -19.90
N ASN A 39 -13.05 2.01 -19.84
CA ASN A 39 -13.47 0.75 -19.23
C ASN A 39 -13.01 0.71 -17.77
N THR A 40 -13.91 1.10 -16.85
CA THR A 40 -13.65 1.11 -15.41
C THR A 40 -13.28 -0.27 -14.88
N GLN A 41 -13.94 -1.32 -15.36
CA GLN A 41 -13.65 -2.69 -14.95
C GLN A 41 -12.20 -3.11 -15.31
N PHE A 42 -11.73 -2.75 -16.50
CA PHE A 42 -10.35 -3.02 -16.90
C PHE A 42 -9.33 -2.22 -16.08
N GLN A 43 -9.66 -0.98 -15.72
CA GLN A 43 -8.82 -0.16 -14.83
C GLN A 43 -8.75 -0.76 -13.42
N ASP A 44 -9.87 -1.23 -12.89
CA ASP A 44 -9.95 -1.87 -11.58
C ASP A 44 -9.15 -3.17 -11.55
N GLU A 45 -9.24 -4.00 -12.60
CA GLU A 45 -8.45 -5.24 -12.73
C GLU A 45 -6.94 -4.97 -12.79
N ILE A 46 -6.50 -3.95 -13.55
CA ILE A 46 -5.08 -3.55 -13.60
C ILE A 46 -4.64 -3.00 -12.25
N PHE A 47 -5.46 -2.17 -11.61
CA PHE A 47 -5.15 -1.60 -10.32
C PHE A 47 -5.05 -2.69 -9.24
N GLU A 48 -6.00 -3.63 -9.22
CA GLU A 48 -5.94 -4.78 -8.32
C GLU A 48 -4.73 -5.70 -8.60
N ALA A 49 -4.43 -5.97 -9.85
CA ALA A 49 -3.25 -6.74 -10.22
C ALA A 49 -1.94 -6.06 -9.79
N ALA A 50 -1.86 -4.73 -9.97
CA ALA A 50 -0.71 -3.93 -9.55
C ALA A 50 -0.60 -3.87 -8.00
N LEU A 51 -1.72 -3.76 -7.30
CA LEU A 51 -1.77 -3.86 -5.84
C LEU A 51 -1.32 -5.25 -5.37
N LYS A 52 -1.88 -6.31 -5.94
CA LYS A 52 -1.49 -7.70 -5.63
C LYS A 52 0.00 -7.92 -5.86
N GLN A 53 0.56 -7.42 -6.96
CA GLN A 53 1.99 -7.54 -7.25
C GLN A 53 2.86 -6.75 -6.27
N ARG A 54 2.46 -5.54 -5.85
CA ARG A 54 3.17 -4.78 -4.82
C ARG A 54 3.05 -5.38 -3.43
N VAL A 55 1.90 -5.98 -3.13
CA VAL A 55 1.59 -6.63 -1.84
C VAL A 55 2.26 -8.00 -1.72
N GLN A 56 2.48 -8.71 -2.84
CA GLN A 56 2.96 -10.10 -2.85
C GLN A 56 4.48 -10.28 -2.77
N LEU A 57 5.27 -9.24 -2.55
CA LEU A 57 6.72 -9.37 -2.34
C LEU A 57 7.13 -8.94 -0.91
N PRO A 58 6.63 -9.64 0.14
CA PRO A 58 7.17 -9.42 1.47
C PRO A 58 8.63 -9.87 1.49
N ARG A 59 9.43 -9.20 2.31
CA ARG A 59 10.79 -9.66 2.60
C ARG A 59 10.70 -11.03 3.28
N ALA A 60 11.16 -12.05 2.58
CA ALA A 60 11.18 -13.43 3.08
C ALA A 60 12.31 -13.69 4.09
N ASP A 61 13.23 -12.72 4.25
CA ASP A 61 14.43 -12.79 5.06
C ASP A 61 14.23 -12.38 6.53
N LEU A 62 13.04 -11.89 6.90
CA LEU A 62 12.75 -11.42 8.25
C LEU A 62 11.97 -12.46 9.07
N GLY A 63 12.31 -12.58 10.36
CA GLY A 63 11.50 -13.31 11.32
C GLY A 63 11.63 -14.83 11.28
N GLY A 64 12.78 -15.37 10.90
CA GLY A 64 13.05 -16.81 11.02
C GLY A 64 12.99 -17.32 12.48
N GLU A 65 12.80 -18.63 12.69
CA GLU A 65 12.63 -19.23 14.03
C GLU A 65 13.75 -18.91 15.04
N LYS A 66 14.95 -18.61 14.56
CA LYS A 66 16.14 -18.33 15.37
C LYS A 66 16.56 -16.86 15.38
N ASN A 67 15.87 -16.00 14.61
CA ASN A 67 16.28 -14.63 14.42
C ASN A 67 15.42 -13.67 15.24
N LEU A 68 16.09 -12.63 15.74
CA LEU A 68 15.47 -11.42 16.21
C LEU A 68 15.87 -10.30 15.24
N ASP A 69 14.92 -9.84 14.43
CA ASP A 69 15.16 -8.77 13.48
C ASP A 69 14.45 -7.50 13.93
N ILE A 70 15.15 -6.38 13.88
CA ILE A 70 14.62 -5.07 14.27
C ILE A 70 14.74 -4.12 13.08
N VAL A 71 13.60 -3.49 12.72
CA VAL A 71 13.54 -2.51 11.63
C VAL A 71 13.00 -1.19 12.17
N PHE A 72 13.82 -0.14 12.08
CA PHE A 72 13.39 1.22 12.41
C PHE A 72 12.57 1.78 11.25
N CYS A 73 11.25 1.87 11.43
CA CYS A 73 10.33 2.45 10.45
C CYS A 73 10.06 3.95 10.71
N GLY A 74 10.47 4.46 11.85
CA GLY A 74 10.42 5.88 12.17
C GLY A 74 11.23 6.20 13.41
N SER A 75 11.97 7.31 13.39
CA SER A 75 12.84 7.78 14.49
C SER A 75 12.79 9.31 14.63
N GLY A 76 11.78 9.95 14.04
CA GLY A 76 11.56 11.39 14.13
C GLY A 76 10.86 11.78 15.43
N SER A 77 10.72 13.08 15.63
CA SER A 77 9.96 13.71 16.71
C SER A 77 8.56 14.12 16.22
N PRO A 78 7.71 14.72 17.08
CA PRO A 78 6.42 15.28 16.64
C PRO A 78 6.55 16.31 15.53
N PHE A 79 7.69 17.01 15.45
CA PHE A 79 7.93 18.00 14.41
C PHE A 79 8.36 17.31 13.09
N PRO A 80 7.82 17.76 11.94
CA PRO A 80 8.25 17.27 10.63
C PRO A 80 9.75 17.42 10.42
N ASP A 81 10.39 16.39 9.87
CA ASP A 81 11.80 16.43 9.45
C ASP A 81 11.87 16.57 7.92
N PRO A 82 11.94 17.81 7.38
CA PRO A 82 11.92 18.04 5.95
C PRO A 82 13.19 17.57 5.24
N VAL A 83 14.30 17.47 5.98
CA VAL A 83 15.60 17.11 5.42
C VAL A 83 15.77 15.59 5.33
N ASN A 84 15.66 14.90 6.45
CA ASN A 84 15.92 13.45 6.50
C ASN A 84 14.67 12.63 6.24
N LYS A 85 13.49 13.24 6.21
CA LYS A 85 12.18 12.58 5.99
C LYS A 85 11.98 11.37 6.91
N ARG A 86 12.44 11.48 8.15
CA ARG A 86 12.23 10.47 9.17
C ARG A 86 10.75 10.49 9.56
N GLY A 87 10.09 9.33 9.49
CA GLY A 87 8.75 9.16 10.07
C GLY A 87 8.82 9.30 11.59
N GLN A 88 7.68 9.57 12.20
CA GLN A 88 7.53 9.59 13.66
C GLN A 88 7.79 8.20 14.26
N PRO A 89 7.91 8.03 15.59
CA PRO A 89 8.34 6.79 16.22
C PRO A 89 7.64 5.53 15.69
N CYS A 90 8.42 4.56 15.26
CA CYS A 90 7.96 3.26 14.78
C CYS A 90 9.11 2.26 14.79
N LEU A 91 8.90 1.13 15.48
CA LEU A 91 9.86 0.03 15.53
C LEU A 91 9.15 -1.27 15.18
N ALA A 92 9.59 -1.93 14.12
CA ALA A 92 9.13 -3.27 13.74
C ALA A 92 10.07 -4.33 14.34
N VAL A 93 9.51 -5.31 15.02
CA VAL A 93 10.25 -6.40 15.65
C VAL A 93 9.71 -7.73 15.12
N PHE A 94 10.62 -8.56 14.62
CA PHE A 94 10.33 -9.92 14.20
C PHE A 94 11.06 -10.90 15.13
N ALA A 95 10.33 -11.82 15.74
CA ALA A 95 10.88 -12.79 16.64
C ALA A 95 10.11 -14.12 16.52
N LYS A 96 10.80 -15.22 16.26
CA LYS A 96 10.19 -16.57 16.22
C LYS A 96 8.91 -16.63 15.36
N ASN A 97 8.97 -16.12 14.14
CA ASN A 97 7.85 -16.04 13.22
C ASN A 97 6.71 -15.07 13.64
N HIS A 98 6.90 -14.29 14.68
CA HIS A 98 5.98 -13.22 15.10
C HIS A 98 6.43 -11.87 14.58
N PHE A 99 5.47 -11.01 14.31
CA PHE A 99 5.70 -9.64 13.87
C PHE A 99 4.95 -8.65 14.77
N PHE A 100 5.67 -7.72 15.36
CA PHE A 100 5.17 -6.72 16.27
C PHE A 100 5.57 -5.31 15.81
N LEU A 101 4.71 -4.33 16.09
CA LEU A 101 5.06 -2.91 15.97
C LEU A 101 5.03 -2.25 17.35
N PHE A 102 6.06 -1.47 17.65
CA PHE A 102 6.12 -0.60 18.82
C PHE A 102 6.03 0.83 18.33
N ASP A 103 4.95 1.50 18.69
CA ASP A 103 4.50 2.78 18.17
C ASP A 103 4.28 2.79 16.65
N VAL A 104 3.38 3.63 16.22
CA VAL A 104 2.99 3.78 14.81
C VAL A 104 2.67 5.25 14.53
N GLY A 105 3.66 6.10 14.64
CA GLY A 105 3.52 7.51 14.34
C GLY A 105 3.27 7.81 12.87
N SER A 106 3.08 9.05 12.53
CA SER A 106 2.83 9.48 11.16
C SER A 106 3.98 9.10 10.21
N GLY A 107 3.64 8.60 9.03
CA GLY A 107 4.59 8.12 8.02
C GLY A 107 5.07 6.68 8.23
N SER A 108 4.74 6.02 9.34
CA SER A 108 5.11 4.62 9.60
C SER A 108 4.56 3.68 8.53
N ALA A 109 3.28 3.80 8.18
CA ALA A 109 2.63 2.96 7.18
C ALA A 109 3.35 3.01 5.82
N ALA A 110 3.72 4.21 5.37
CA ALA A 110 4.46 4.40 4.12
C ALA A 110 5.85 3.74 4.19
N LYS A 111 6.57 3.87 5.31
CA LYS A 111 7.89 3.23 5.49
C LYS A 111 7.80 1.72 5.50
N LEU A 112 6.83 1.15 6.22
CA LEU A 112 6.60 -0.30 6.25
C LEU A 112 6.28 -0.86 4.87
N ALA A 113 5.49 -0.13 4.07
CA ALA A 113 5.19 -0.49 2.69
C ALA A 113 6.44 -0.40 1.78
N ILE A 114 7.25 0.67 1.89
CA ILE A 114 8.52 0.82 1.15
C ILE A 114 9.49 -0.32 1.51
N TYR A 115 9.57 -0.70 2.77
CA TYR A 115 10.41 -1.80 3.23
C TYR A 115 9.82 -3.18 2.92
N ARG A 116 8.63 -3.24 2.34
CA ARG A 116 7.90 -4.47 1.96
C ARG A 116 7.71 -5.42 3.15
N LEU A 117 7.40 -4.88 4.31
CA LEU A 117 7.14 -5.71 5.48
C LEU A 117 5.79 -6.44 5.34
N PRO A 118 5.69 -7.69 5.79
CA PRO A 118 4.50 -8.53 5.62
C PRO A 118 3.39 -8.13 6.61
N LEU A 119 2.73 -6.97 6.37
CA LEU A 119 1.76 -6.39 7.30
C LEU A 119 0.55 -7.31 7.57
N GLN A 120 0.18 -8.17 6.61
CA GLN A 120 -0.85 -9.19 6.83
C GLN A 120 -0.51 -10.16 7.97
N LYS A 121 0.80 -10.31 8.30
CA LYS A 121 1.30 -11.15 9.40
C LYS A 121 1.48 -10.36 10.71
N LEU A 122 1.14 -9.07 10.74
CA LEU A 122 1.28 -8.28 11.95
C LEU A 122 0.42 -8.86 13.07
N ASP A 123 1.07 -9.32 14.13
CA ASP A 123 0.38 -9.91 15.28
C ASP A 123 -0.22 -8.82 16.17
N GLN A 124 0.55 -7.77 16.48
CA GLN A 124 0.14 -6.78 17.46
C GLN A 124 0.89 -5.46 17.32
N VAL A 125 0.21 -4.37 17.64
CA VAL A 125 0.78 -3.03 17.85
C VAL A 125 0.84 -2.75 19.35
N PHE A 126 1.97 -2.23 19.80
CA PHE A 126 2.19 -1.77 21.18
C PHE A 126 2.34 -0.26 21.19
N PHE A 127 1.59 0.43 22.04
CA PHE A 127 1.82 1.84 22.31
C PHE A 127 2.66 1.99 23.58
N THR A 128 3.77 2.69 23.47
CA THR A 128 4.60 3.03 24.64
C THR A 128 3.90 4.06 25.50
N HIS A 129 3.29 5.06 24.88
CA HIS A 129 2.45 6.09 25.51
C HIS A 129 1.54 6.75 24.46
N LEU A 130 0.65 7.66 24.91
CA LEU A 130 -0.39 8.24 24.06
C LEU A 130 -0.10 9.70 23.65
N HIS A 131 1.14 10.04 23.32
CA HIS A 131 1.39 11.22 22.51
C HIS A 131 1.09 10.92 21.03
N SER A 132 0.58 11.93 20.33
CA SER A 132 0.05 11.73 18.96
C SER A 132 1.08 11.19 17.98
N ASP A 133 2.33 11.54 18.12
CA ASP A 133 3.44 11.06 17.27
C ASP A 133 3.76 9.57 17.47
N HIS A 134 3.19 8.91 18.48
CA HIS A 134 3.34 7.48 18.72
C HIS A 134 2.19 6.62 18.19
N PHE A 135 1.02 7.21 17.89
CA PHE A 135 -0.14 6.46 17.45
C PHE A 135 -0.82 7.01 16.18
N SER A 136 -0.44 8.19 15.69
CA SER A 136 -1.16 8.89 14.60
C SER A 136 -1.26 8.11 13.29
N GLY A 137 -0.39 7.13 13.05
CA GLY A 137 -0.45 6.25 11.88
C GLY A 137 -1.32 5.00 12.05
N LEU A 138 -1.97 4.78 13.20
CA LEU A 138 -2.71 3.54 13.48
C LEU A 138 -3.77 3.20 12.42
N GLY A 139 -4.52 4.20 11.97
CA GLY A 139 -5.56 3.99 10.97
C GLY A 139 -5.00 3.51 9.63
N GLU A 140 -3.88 4.08 9.18
CA GLU A 140 -3.19 3.65 7.96
C GLU A 140 -2.59 2.24 8.12
N ILE A 141 -2.02 1.92 9.30
CA ILE A 141 -1.52 0.56 9.58
C ILE A 141 -2.65 -0.46 9.48
N ARG A 142 -3.79 -0.22 10.14
CA ARG A 142 -4.96 -1.09 10.04
C ARG A 142 -5.41 -1.24 8.59
N LEU A 143 -5.51 -0.13 7.85
CA LEU A 143 -5.90 -0.16 6.44
C LEU A 143 -4.94 -1.04 5.61
N LEU A 144 -3.63 -0.83 5.73
CA LEU A 144 -2.65 -1.59 4.96
C LEU A 144 -2.62 -3.08 5.36
N THR A 145 -2.73 -3.42 6.65
CA THR A 145 -2.82 -4.82 7.08
C THR A 145 -4.02 -5.53 6.45
N TRP A 146 -5.17 -4.86 6.44
CA TRP A 146 -6.41 -5.36 5.85
C TRP A 146 -6.30 -5.52 4.32
N LEU A 147 -5.81 -4.50 3.62
CA LEU A 147 -5.61 -4.54 2.17
C LEU A 147 -4.58 -5.61 1.75
N GLN A 148 -3.65 -5.97 2.64
CA GLN A 148 -2.72 -7.07 2.45
C GLN A 148 -3.31 -8.45 2.81
N GLY A 149 -4.60 -8.53 3.15
CA GLY A 149 -5.32 -9.79 3.36
C GLY A 149 -5.45 -10.23 4.82
N LYS A 150 -5.14 -9.35 5.82
CA LYS A 150 -5.44 -9.67 7.21
C LYS A 150 -6.95 -9.76 7.42
N SER A 151 -7.44 -10.93 7.76
CA SER A 151 -8.86 -11.24 7.96
C SER A 151 -9.27 -11.34 9.43
N SER A 152 -8.46 -10.80 10.33
CA SER A 152 -8.71 -10.77 11.78
C SER A 152 -8.52 -9.38 12.35
N PRO A 153 -9.12 -9.06 13.51
CA PRO A 153 -8.92 -7.78 14.18
C PRO A 153 -7.46 -7.45 14.41
N LEU A 154 -7.07 -6.18 14.23
CA LEU A 154 -5.74 -5.72 14.59
C LEU A 154 -5.66 -5.60 16.12
N LYS A 155 -4.73 -6.34 16.72
CA LYS A 155 -4.51 -6.28 18.17
C LYS A 155 -3.70 -5.03 18.51
N VAL A 156 -4.16 -4.28 19.51
CA VAL A 156 -3.50 -3.08 20.02
C VAL A 156 -3.40 -3.16 21.54
N LEU A 157 -2.19 -3.03 22.04
CA LEU A 157 -1.87 -3.06 23.46
C LEU A 157 -1.19 -1.73 23.85
N GLY A 158 -1.58 -1.15 24.98
CA GLY A 158 -0.96 0.09 25.48
C GLY A 158 -1.44 0.53 26.84
N PRO A 159 -1.06 1.72 27.31
CA PRO A 159 -1.45 2.24 28.61
C PRO A 159 -2.94 2.60 28.65
N ASN A 160 -3.41 2.98 29.81
CA ASN A 160 -4.78 3.49 30.00
C ASN A 160 -5.09 4.63 29.02
N GLY A 161 -6.26 4.57 28.35
CA GLY A 161 -6.67 5.49 27.30
C GLY A 161 -6.50 4.91 25.89
N THR A 162 -5.76 3.81 25.72
CA THR A 162 -5.58 3.13 24.42
C THR A 162 -6.90 2.71 23.80
N LYS A 163 -7.81 2.16 24.60
CA LYS A 163 -9.15 1.75 24.12
C LYS A 163 -9.92 2.94 23.54
N ARG A 164 -9.91 4.07 24.21
CA ARG A 164 -10.58 5.28 23.73
C ARG A 164 -9.97 5.80 22.43
N THR A 165 -8.63 5.80 22.34
CA THR A 165 -7.91 6.19 21.12
C THR A 165 -8.28 5.28 19.94
N VAL A 166 -8.28 3.98 20.15
CA VAL A 166 -8.62 2.98 19.11
C VAL A 166 -10.06 3.08 18.65
N GLU A 167 -11.02 3.30 19.57
CA GLU A 167 -12.42 3.53 19.18
C GLU A 167 -12.58 4.80 18.31
N GLY A 168 -11.80 5.85 18.58
CA GLY A 168 -11.76 7.04 17.71
C GLY A 168 -11.30 6.69 16.27
N TYR A 169 -10.29 5.86 16.11
CA TYR A 169 -9.85 5.38 14.80
C TYR A 169 -10.88 4.50 14.11
N LYS A 170 -11.55 3.62 14.85
CA LYS A 170 -12.62 2.78 14.32
C LYS A 170 -13.74 3.62 13.73
N GLU A 171 -14.16 4.66 14.44
CA GLU A 171 -15.17 5.60 13.97
C GLU A 171 -14.69 6.41 12.76
N ALA A 172 -13.49 6.97 12.82
CA ALA A 172 -12.93 7.77 11.73
C ALA A 172 -12.81 7.01 10.41
N TYR A 173 -12.53 5.71 10.44
CA TYR A 173 -12.37 4.85 9.26
C TYR A 173 -13.63 4.04 8.91
N PHE A 174 -14.75 4.24 9.60
CA PHE A 174 -15.98 3.48 9.38
C PHE A 174 -16.49 3.59 7.94
N MET A 175 -16.63 4.81 7.43
CA MET A 175 -17.13 5.04 6.07
C MET A 175 -16.17 4.53 4.99
N ASP A 176 -14.86 4.74 5.14
CA ASP A 176 -13.84 4.19 4.22
C ASP A 176 -13.96 2.66 4.12
N SER A 177 -14.08 1.99 5.26
CA SER A 177 -14.22 0.54 5.32
C SER A 177 -15.52 0.05 4.66
N THR A 178 -16.64 0.75 4.90
CA THR A 178 -17.94 0.43 4.31
C THR A 178 -17.89 0.54 2.79
N PHE A 179 -17.35 1.63 2.26
CA PHE A 179 -17.24 1.83 0.82
C PHE A 179 -16.31 0.82 0.14
N ARG A 180 -15.21 0.48 0.78
CA ARG A 180 -14.29 -0.53 0.22
C ARG A 180 -14.93 -1.92 0.18
N ILE A 181 -15.62 -2.33 1.22
CA ILE A 181 -16.34 -3.61 1.24
C ILE A 181 -17.43 -3.62 0.17
N ALA A 182 -18.20 -2.53 0.04
CA ALA A 182 -19.24 -2.42 -0.97
C ALA A 182 -18.69 -2.50 -2.40
N HIS A 183 -17.48 -1.94 -2.63
CA HIS A 183 -16.84 -1.92 -3.95
C HIS A 183 -16.15 -3.24 -4.30
N HIS A 184 -15.37 -3.82 -3.37
CA HIS A 184 -14.52 -4.99 -3.64
C HIS A 184 -15.17 -6.32 -3.24
N GLY A 185 -16.24 -6.29 -2.44
CA GLY A 185 -16.89 -7.46 -1.86
C GLY A 185 -16.24 -7.98 -0.58
N ALA A 186 -17.07 -8.57 0.29
CA ALA A 186 -16.63 -9.12 1.58
C ALA A 186 -15.70 -10.35 1.44
N ASP A 187 -15.76 -11.06 0.32
CA ASP A 187 -14.88 -12.20 0.03
C ASP A 187 -13.46 -11.74 -0.26
N SER A 188 -13.28 -10.59 -0.91
CA SER A 188 -11.97 -9.99 -1.20
C SER A 188 -11.44 -9.21 0.00
N LEU A 189 -12.30 -8.47 0.68
CA LEU A 189 -11.96 -7.65 1.85
C LEU A 189 -12.81 -8.06 3.05
N ASN A 190 -12.29 -9.04 3.82
CA ASN A 190 -13.00 -9.58 4.97
C ASN A 190 -13.30 -8.48 6.01
N PRO A 191 -14.59 -8.27 6.40
CA PRO A 191 -14.98 -7.23 7.33
C PRO A 191 -14.29 -7.29 8.71
N SER A 192 -13.88 -8.46 9.17
CA SER A 192 -13.17 -8.60 10.46
C SER A 192 -11.83 -7.87 10.48
N GLY A 193 -11.16 -7.71 9.34
CA GLY A 193 -9.91 -6.96 9.22
C GLY A 193 -10.06 -5.44 9.40
N THR A 194 -11.29 -4.92 9.41
CA THR A 194 -11.57 -3.50 9.68
C THR A 194 -11.63 -3.16 11.17
N THR A 195 -11.58 -4.16 12.02
CA THR A 195 -11.81 -4.04 13.47
C THR A 195 -10.52 -4.10 14.28
N TYR A 196 -10.63 -3.79 15.56
CA TYR A 196 -9.54 -3.83 16.50
C TYR A 196 -9.88 -4.72 17.70
N GLN A 197 -8.85 -5.34 18.29
CA GLN A 197 -8.91 -5.97 19.60
C GLN A 197 -7.95 -5.22 20.52
N THR A 198 -8.47 -4.54 21.52
CA THR A 198 -7.68 -3.62 22.36
C THR A 198 -7.52 -4.17 23.76
N GLN A 199 -6.30 -4.06 24.31
CA GLN A 199 -6.00 -4.37 25.70
C GLN A 199 -5.23 -3.20 26.32
N GLU A 200 -5.60 -2.81 27.53
CA GLU A 200 -4.88 -1.81 28.32
C GLU A 200 -4.03 -2.48 29.39
N ILE A 201 -2.79 -2.00 29.53
CA ILE A 201 -1.86 -2.45 30.56
C ILE A 201 -1.86 -1.39 31.65
N GLN A 202 -2.12 -1.82 32.87
CA GLN A 202 -1.90 -0.97 34.05
C GLN A 202 -0.42 -1.01 34.41
N ILE A 203 0.23 0.13 34.30
CA ILE A 203 1.60 0.31 34.82
C ILE A 203 1.43 0.75 36.28
N SER A 204 1.74 -0.14 37.19
CA SER A 204 1.78 0.15 38.63
C SER A 204 3.02 0.94 38.99
#